data_9b2fb467c1274da6befa182c2fb9bd50
#
_entry.id   9b2fb467c1274da6befa182c2fb9bd50
#
_cell.length_a   1.000
_cell.length_b   1.000
_cell.length_c   1.000
_cell.angle_alpha   90.00
_cell.angle_beta   90.00
_cell.angle_gamma   90.00
#
_symmetry.space_group_name_H-M   'P 1'
#
loop_
_entity.id
_entity.type
_entity.pdbx_description
1 polymer ?
#
loop_
_entity_poly.entity_id
_entity_poly.type
_entity_poly.pdbx_seq_one_letter_code
_entity_poly.pdbx_strand_id
1 'polypeptide(L)'
;MTLRAALSILTLSLLAGCVSGGAGDPLASRQGREDAGRAYVQLGLGYLQQGLTEQAKAPLGKALALDSRDADAHAALALVFQAEGEPALAGQHFAKALATQPNDTRIRNNYGSFLYAQGRFGEAQANFRQAAADTLYPERSRVYENLGLTALKLGQAAQARDYLEKALRLNQRQPKALLEMAELSYENRHYVPARDYYDRFSQLSDQNARSLLLGSRLARALDEQGDAARLGQQLQRLYPGTPEYQQYLSEQR
;
A
#
# COMPACT_ATOMS: atom_id res chain seq x y z
N MET A 1 -61.64 -32.66 -30.44
CA MET A 1 -61.10 -32.48 -29.09
C MET A 1 -59.72 -33.16 -28.86
N THR A 2 -58.91 -33.33 -29.90
CA THR A 2 -57.67 -34.16 -29.79
C THR A 2 -56.36 -33.40 -30.08
N LEU A 3 -56.42 -32.19 -30.56
CA LEU A 3 -55.18 -31.42 -30.91
C LEU A 3 -54.65 -30.55 -29.79
N ARG A 4 -55.50 -30.18 -28.82
CA ARG A 4 -55.09 -29.34 -27.66
C ARG A 4 -54.44 -30.15 -26.52
N ALA A 5 -54.74 -31.43 -26.43
CA ALA A 5 -54.15 -32.34 -25.43
C ALA A 5 -52.72 -32.77 -25.79
N ALA A 6 -52.36 -32.86 -27.08
CA ALA A 6 -51.01 -33.23 -27.53
C ALA A 6 -49.97 -32.10 -27.36
N LEU A 7 -50.44 -30.84 -27.40
CA LEU A 7 -49.51 -29.68 -27.26
C LEU A 7 -49.15 -29.42 -25.79
N SER A 8 -50.02 -29.81 -24.84
CA SER A 8 -49.79 -29.63 -23.40
C SER A 8 -48.80 -30.68 -22.82
N ILE A 9 -48.64 -31.82 -23.45
CA ILE A 9 -47.69 -32.87 -23.02
C ILE A 9 -46.27 -32.59 -23.54
N LEU A 10 -46.14 -31.89 -24.66
CA LEU A 10 -44.85 -31.57 -25.26
C LEU A 10 -44.10 -30.43 -24.51
N THR A 11 -44.84 -29.55 -23.83
CA THR A 11 -44.21 -28.46 -23.06
C THR A 11 -43.77 -28.85 -21.66
N LEU A 12 -44.22 -29.98 -21.11
CA LEU A 12 -43.82 -30.46 -19.79
C LEU A 12 -42.54 -31.29 -19.80
N SER A 13 -42.13 -31.82 -20.96
CA SER A 13 -40.92 -32.63 -21.11
C SER A 13 -39.62 -31.82 -21.30
N LEU A 14 -39.69 -30.49 -21.47
CA LEU A 14 -38.53 -29.63 -21.65
C LEU A 14 -37.96 -29.03 -20.34
N LEU A 15 -38.60 -29.29 -19.19
CA LEU A 15 -38.15 -28.82 -17.87
C LEU A 15 -37.41 -29.87 -17.02
N ALA A 16 -37.24 -31.11 -17.53
CA ALA A 16 -36.62 -32.20 -16.83
C ALA A 16 -35.10 -32.39 -17.16
N GLY A 17 -34.51 -31.44 -17.87
CA GLY A 17 -33.15 -31.59 -18.33
C GLY A 17 -32.24 -30.51 -17.74
N CYS A 18 -31.89 -30.60 -16.49
CA CYS A 18 -30.66 -30.01 -15.91
C CYS A 18 -30.59 -30.17 -14.37
N VAL A 19 -30.73 -31.36 -13.85
CA VAL A 19 -30.18 -31.69 -12.50
C VAL A 19 -29.73 -33.14 -12.49
N SER A 20 -28.61 -33.41 -13.11
CA SER A 20 -27.83 -34.64 -12.86
C SER A 20 -26.36 -34.43 -13.23
N GLY A 21 -25.78 -33.33 -12.84
CA GLY A 21 -24.38 -33.24 -12.56
C GLY A 21 -24.26 -33.41 -11.06
N GLY A 22 -23.97 -34.60 -10.57
CA GLY A 22 -23.54 -34.79 -9.19
C GLY A 22 -22.37 -33.84 -8.97
N ALA A 23 -22.62 -32.75 -8.26
CA ALA A 23 -21.56 -31.89 -7.79
C ALA A 23 -20.76 -32.74 -6.80
N GLY A 24 -19.76 -33.45 -7.33
CA GLY A 24 -18.76 -34.09 -6.50
C GLY A 24 -18.22 -33.02 -5.58
N ASP A 25 -17.89 -33.38 -4.34
CA ASP A 25 -17.33 -32.44 -3.37
C ASP A 25 -16.23 -31.61 -4.08
N PRO A 26 -16.41 -30.28 -4.22
CA PRO A 26 -15.41 -29.42 -4.88
C PRO A 26 -14.02 -29.58 -4.26
N LEU A 27 -13.95 -29.93 -2.98
CA LEU A 27 -12.71 -30.13 -2.23
C LEU A 27 -12.07 -31.51 -2.49
N ALA A 28 -12.76 -32.43 -3.15
CA ALA A 28 -12.19 -33.75 -3.51
C ALA A 28 -11.06 -33.62 -4.56
N SER A 29 -11.12 -32.61 -5.42
CA SER A 29 -10.08 -32.38 -6.43
C SER A 29 -8.99 -31.41 -5.93
N ARG A 30 -7.77 -31.56 -6.48
CA ARG A 30 -6.69 -30.58 -6.21
C ARG A 30 -7.10 -29.17 -6.64
N GLN A 31 -7.61 -29.04 -7.85
CA GLN A 31 -8.06 -27.75 -8.40
C GLN A 31 -9.14 -27.11 -7.53
N GLY A 32 -10.13 -27.87 -7.06
CA GLY A 32 -11.19 -27.35 -6.20
C GLY A 32 -10.66 -26.87 -4.85
N ARG A 33 -9.65 -27.55 -4.26
CA ARG A 33 -8.99 -27.04 -3.05
C ARG A 33 -8.20 -25.75 -3.29
N GLU A 34 -7.49 -25.64 -4.41
CA GLU A 34 -6.76 -24.43 -4.80
C GLU A 34 -7.74 -23.25 -5.01
N ASP A 35 -8.87 -23.50 -5.71
CA ASP A 35 -9.89 -22.48 -5.94
C ASP A 35 -10.56 -22.04 -4.63
N ALA A 36 -10.89 -22.98 -3.75
CA ALA A 36 -11.44 -22.68 -2.42
C ALA A 36 -10.42 -21.91 -1.56
N GLY A 37 -9.14 -22.30 -1.58
CA GLY A 37 -8.06 -21.59 -0.89
C GLY A 37 -7.99 -20.12 -1.32
N ARG A 38 -7.94 -19.87 -2.65
CA ARG A 38 -7.96 -18.51 -3.19
C ARG A 38 -9.20 -17.71 -2.76
N ALA A 39 -10.38 -18.32 -2.80
CA ALA A 39 -11.62 -17.68 -2.36
C ALA A 39 -11.58 -17.30 -0.86
N TYR A 40 -11.05 -18.19 -0.02
CA TYR A 40 -10.86 -17.89 1.41
C TYR A 40 -9.86 -16.76 1.65
N VAL A 41 -8.74 -16.73 0.92
CA VAL A 41 -7.76 -15.61 0.99
C VAL A 41 -8.43 -14.29 0.60
N GLN A 42 -9.19 -14.26 -0.52
CA GLN A 42 -9.90 -13.06 -0.95
C GLN A 42 -10.92 -12.59 0.08
N LEU A 43 -11.67 -13.51 0.69
CA LEU A 43 -12.62 -13.19 1.75
C LEU A 43 -11.91 -12.59 2.97
N GLY A 44 -10.79 -13.18 3.40
CA GLY A 44 -9.99 -12.65 4.49
C GLY A 44 -9.44 -11.25 4.22
N LEU A 45 -8.91 -11.01 3.02
CA LEU A 45 -8.45 -9.69 2.60
C LEU A 45 -9.61 -8.68 2.53
N GLY A 46 -10.80 -9.11 2.10
CA GLY A 46 -12.00 -8.28 2.10
C GLY A 46 -12.41 -7.83 3.51
N TYR A 47 -12.35 -8.71 4.50
CA TYR A 47 -12.57 -8.34 5.89
C TYR A 47 -11.49 -7.40 6.42
N LEU A 48 -10.23 -7.66 6.10
CA LEU A 48 -9.12 -6.79 6.51
C LEU A 48 -9.28 -5.36 5.95
N GLN A 49 -9.70 -5.21 4.69
CA GLN A 49 -9.95 -3.90 4.07
C GLN A 49 -11.05 -3.11 4.78
N GLN A 50 -11.98 -3.81 5.43
CA GLN A 50 -13.05 -3.20 6.25
C GLN A 50 -12.61 -2.96 7.71
N GLY A 51 -11.37 -3.28 8.06
CA GLY A 51 -10.86 -3.20 9.43
C GLY A 51 -11.35 -4.33 10.36
N LEU A 52 -12.01 -5.36 9.83
CA LEU A 52 -12.59 -6.48 10.57
C LEU A 52 -11.54 -7.61 10.75
N THR A 53 -10.48 -7.31 11.48
CA THR A 53 -9.30 -8.20 11.61
C THR A 53 -9.66 -9.57 12.19
N GLU A 54 -10.49 -9.62 13.25
CA GLU A 54 -10.93 -10.88 13.85
C GLU A 54 -11.70 -11.76 12.85
N GLN A 55 -12.55 -11.15 12.02
CA GLN A 55 -13.32 -11.87 11.01
C GLN A 55 -12.44 -12.36 9.85
N ALA A 56 -11.34 -11.67 9.57
CA ALA A 56 -10.39 -12.06 8.53
C ALA A 56 -9.67 -13.37 8.87
N LYS A 57 -9.40 -13.66 10.14
CA LYS A 57 -8.64 -14.84 10.59
C LYS A 57 -9.32 -16.17 10.23
N ALA A 58 -10.64 -16.25 10.37
CA ALA A 58 -11.37 -17.50 10.14
C ALA A 58 -11.24 -18.01 8.68
N PRO A 59 -11.53 -17.22 7.64
CA PRO A 59 -11.32 -17.66 6.26
C PRO A 59 -9.84 -17.92 5.96
N LEU A 60 -8.90 -17.10 6.44
CA LEU A 60 -7.47 -17.33 6.22
C LEU A 60 -6.98 -18.63 6.87
N GLY A 61 -7.52 -18.98 8.06
CA GLY A 61 -7.28 -20.27 8.69
C GLY A 61 -7.81 -21.43 7.87
N LYS A 62 -8.98 -21.29 7.21
CA LYS A 62 -9.52 -22.30 6.29
C LYS A 62 -8.62 -22.48 5.04
N ALA A 63 -8.07 -21.38 4.48
CA ALA A 63 -7.09 -21.48 3.38
C ALA A 63 -5.87 -22.29 3.82
N LEU A 64 -5.30 -22.02 4.99
CA LEU A 64 -4.16 -22.79 5.54
C LEU A 64 -4.51 -24.23 5.92
N ALA A 65 -5.78 -24.54 6.22
CA ALA A 65 -6.22 -25.92 6.42
C ALA A 65 -6.26 -26.71 5.11
N LEU A 66 -6.47 -26.04 3.96
CA LEU A 66 -6.42 -26.66 2.64
C LEU A 66 -4.98 -26.79 2.11
N ASP A 67 -4.15 -25.78 2.35
CA ASP A 67 -2.70 -25.79 2.08
C ASP A 67 -1.96 -25.00 3.17
N SER A 68 -1.30 -25.72 4.07
CA SER A 68 -0.54 -25.15 5.18
C SER A 68 0.67 -24.30 4.75
N ARG A 69 1.01 -24.31 3.46
CA ARG A 69 2.11 -23.55 2.86
C ARG A 69 1.61 -22.46 1.92
N ASP A 70 0.31 -22.17 1.88
CA ASP A 70 -0.26 -21.11 1.06
C ASP A 70 0.39 -19.75 1.41
N ALA A 71 1.21 -19.24 0.50
CA ALA A 71 1.96 -18.00 0.69
C ALA A 71 1.03 -16.78 0.78
N ASP A 72 -0.07 -16.77 0.01
CA ASP A 72 -1.04 -15.68 0.02
C ASP A 72 -1.81 -15.62 1.34
N ALA A 73 -2.23 -16.79 1.87
CA ALA A 73 -2.87 -16.88 3.17
C ALA A 73 -1.93 -16.42 4.30
N HIS A 74 -0.66 -16.84 4.26
CA HIS A 74 0.33 -16.36 5.22
C HIS A 74 0.58 -14.85 5.08
N ALA A 75 0.73 -14.31 3.88
CA ALA A 75 0.91 -12.87 3.66
C ALA A 75 -0.30 -12.07 4.15
N ALA A 76 -1.52 -12.56 3.92
CA ALA A 76 -2.75 -11.92 4.41
C ALA A 76 -2.83 -11.94 5.95
N LEU A 77 -2.52 -13.08 6.61
CA LEU A 77 -2.44 -13.14 8.08
C LEU A 77 -1.37 -12.22 8.65
N ALA A 78 -0.23 -12.05 7.96
CA ALA A 78 0.79 -11.10 8.38
C ALA A 78 0.24 -9.67 8.42
N LEU A 79 -0.56 -9.26 7.42
CA LEU A 79 -1.21 -7.96 7.40
C LEU A 79 -2.28 -7.83 8.50
N VAL A 80 -3.03 -8.90 8.80
CA VAL A 80 -3.99 -8.94 9.91
C VAL A 80 -3.28 -8.69 11.24
N PHE A 81 -2.23 -9.48 11.54
CA PHE A 81 -1.47 -9.32 12.77
C PHE A 81 -0.74 -7.97 12.87
N GLN A 82 -0.31 -7.41 11.74
CA GLN A 82 0.23 -6.05 11.71
C GLN A 82 -0.83 -5.02 12.11
N ALA A 83 -2.06 -5.15 11.62
CA ALA A 83 -3.17 -4.26 11.96
C ALA A 83 -3.60 -4.40 13.42
N GLU A 84 -3.41 -5.56 14.03
CA GLU A 84 -3.69 -5.83 15.45
C GLU A 84 -2.54 -5.40 16.39
N GLY A 85 -1.43 -4.92 15.85
CA GLY A 85 -0.27 -4.55 16.65
C GLY A 85 0.52 -5.75 17.20
N GLU A 86 0.46 -6.90 16.52
CA GLU A 86 1.15 -8.14 16.85
C GLU A 86 2.39 -8.37 15.94
N PRO A 87 3.47 -7.57 16.08
CA PRO A 87 4.58 -7.56 15.12
C PRO A 87 5.34 -8.89 15.07
N ALA A 88 5.41 -9.64 16.17
CA ALA A 88 6.08 -10.92 16.20
C ALA A 88 5.36 -11.95 15.30
N LEU A 89 4.04 -12.02 15.38
CA LEU A 89 3.22 -12.88 14.54
C LEU A 89 3.24 -12.44 13.08
N ALA A 90 3.12 -11.13 12.83
CA ALA A 90 3.22 -10.57 11.49
C ALA A 90 4.53 -10.96 10.81
N GLY A 91 5.66 -10.80 11.48
CA GLY A 91 6.98 -11.17 10.97
C GLY A 91 7.11 -12.66 10.67
N GLN A 92 6.60 -13.54 11.55
CA GLN A 92 6.59 -14.99 11.33
C GLN A 92 5.80 -15.37 10.08
N HIS A 93 4.63 -14.77 9.89
CA HIS A 93 3.77 -15.06 8.75
C HIS A 93 4.37 -14.53 7.44
N PHE A 94 4.98 -13.34 7.42
CA PHE A 94 5.74 -12.87 6.24
C PHE A 94 6.91 -13.81 5.90
N ALA A 95 7.66 -14.28 6.91
CA ALA A 95 8.75 -15.22 6.69
C ALA A 95 8.26 -16.55 6.07
N LYS A 96 7.13 -17.11 6.54
CA LYS A 96 6.51 -18.30 5.97
C LYS A 96 6.06 -18.09 4.51
N ALA A 97 5.45 -16.92 4.23
CA ALA A 97 5.05 -16.58 2.87
C ALA A 97 6.23 -16.53 1.91
N LEU A 98 7.32 -15.85 2.30
CA LEU A 98 8.54 -15.76 1.48
C LEU A 98 9.33 -17.07 1.42
N ALA A 99 9.22 -17.96 2.41
CA ALA A 99 9.80 -19.30 2.34
C ALA A 99 9.18 -20.15 1.22
N THR A 100 7.88 -19.93 0.93
CA THR A 100 7.16 -20.64 -0.14
C THR A 100 7.29 -19.90 -1.48
N GLN A 101 7.18 -18.57 -1.48
CA GLN A 101 7.28 -17.76 -2.69
C GLN A 101 8.36 -16.67 -2.51
N PRO A 102 9.65 -17.05 -2.61
CA PRO A 102 10.75 -16.13 -2.31
C PRO A 102 10.86 -14.94 -3.26
N ASN A 103 10.31 -15.02 -4.45
CA ASN A 103 10.38 -13.96 -5.46
C ASN A 103 9.05 -13.21 -5.68
N ASP A 104 8.03 -13.44 -4.82
CA ASP A 104 6.78 -12.69 -4.93
C ASP A 104 7.00 -11.21 -4.57
N THR A 105 6.88 -10.35 -5.56
CA THR A 105 7.13 -8.91 -5.47
C THR A 105 6.18 -8.23 -4.49
N ARG A 106 4.90 -8.61 -4.48
CA ARG A 106 3.88 -8.06 -3.60
C ARG A 106 4.17 -8.40 -2.14
N ILE A 107 4.51 -9.67 -1.85
CA ILE A 107 4.84 -10.12 -0.49
C ILE A 107 6.10 -9.39 -0.01
N ARG A 108 7.14 -9.27 -0.85
CA ARG A 108 8.36 -8.54 -0.52
C ARG A 108 8.11 -7.05 -0.24
N ASN A 109 7.27 -6.41 -1.05
CA ASN A 109 6.92 -5.01 -0.83
C ASN A 109 6.15 -4.82 0.49
N ASN A 110 5.21 -5.70 0.79
CA ASN A 110 4.46 -5.65 2.06
C ASN A 110 5.36 -5.93 3.26
N TYR A 111 6.23 -6.93 3.17
CA TYR A 111 7.19 -7.23 4.25
C TYR A 111 8.18 -6.09 4.45
N GLY A 112 8.67 -5.49 3.36
CA GLY A 112 9.51 -4.29 3.44
C GLY A 112 8.80 -3.13 4.15
N SER A 113 7.53 -2.90 3.85
CA SER A 113 6.71 -1.87 4.53
C SER A 113 6.51 -2.17 6.01
N PHE A 114 6.28 -3.43 6.37
CA PHE A 114 6.23 -3.87 7.75
C PHE A 114 7.57 -3.62 8.48
N LEU A 115 8.68 -4.03 7.90
CA LEU A 115 10.02 -3.82 8.47
C LEU A 115 10.35 -2.33 8.64
N TYR A 116 9.96 -1.50 7.67
CA TYR A 116 10.09 -0.04 7.77
C TYR A 116 9.33 0.51 8.98
N ALA A 117 8.09 0.08 9.17
CA ALA A 117 7.29 0.49 10.33
C ALA A 117 7.89 0.04 11.67
N GLN A 118 8.64 -1.07 11.69
CA GLN A 118 9.40 -1.56 12.86
C GLN A 118 10.76 -0.87 13.04
N GLY A 119 11.12 0.13 12.22
CA GLY A 119 12.43 0.79 12.27
C GLY A 119 13.60 -0.07 11.72
N ARG A 120 13.32 -1.24 11.15
CA ARG A 120 14.31 -2.17 10.58
C ARG A 120 14.67 -1.76 9.15
N PHE A 121 15.15 -0.53 8.99
CA PHE A 121 15.29 0.12 7.69
C PHE A 121 16.25 -0.61 6.73
N GLY A 122 17.35 -1.20 7.23
CA GLY A 122 18.27 -1.96 6.38
C GLY A 122 17.61 -3.19 5.74
N GLU A 123 16.81 -3.92 6.52
CA GLU A 123 16.08 -5.09 6.03
C GLU A 123 14.92 -4.69 5.11
N ALA A 124 14.23 -3.60 5.43
CA ALA A 124 13.21 -3.01 4.56
C ALA A 124 13.80 -2.67 3.19
N GLN A 125 14.95 -1.98 3.16
CA GLN A 125 15.64 -1.62 1.91
C GLN A 125 16.01 -2.85 1.08
N ALA A 126 16.50 -3.93 1.71
CA ALA A 126 16.82 -5.16 1.02
C ALA A 126 15.59 -5.79 0.34
N ASN A 127 14.45 -5.84 1.04
CA ASN A 127 13.21 -6.37 0.48
C ASN A 127 12.67 -5.49 -0.66
N PHE A 128 12.66 -4.17 -0.48
CA PHE A 128 12.23 -3.25 -1.53
C PHE A 128 13.13 -3.29 -2.78
N ARG A 129 14.45 -3.44 -2.62
CA ARG A 129 15.37 -3.60 -3.76
C ARG A 129 15.05 -4.85 -4.58
N GLN A 130 14.75 -5.97 -3.93
CA GLN A 130 14.35 -7.19 -4.62
C GLN A 130 12.99 -7.01 -5.31
N ALA A 131 12.03 -6.37 -4.65
CA ALA A 131 10.74 -6.03 -5.27
C ALA A 131 10.89 -5.09 -6.48
N ALA A 132 11.78 -4.10 -6.41
CA ALA A 132 12.03 -3.14 -7.50
C ALA A 132 12.67 -3.78 -8.75
N ALA A 133 13.26 -4.97 -8.62
CA ALA A 133 13.84 -5.70 -9.74
C ALA A 133 12.79 -6.25 -10.72
N ASP A 134 11.56 -6.50 -10.24
CA ASP A 134 10.45 -6.90 -11.10
C ASP A 134 9.95 -5.70 -11.91
N THR A 135 10.31 -5.68 -13.19
CA THR A 135 9.96 -4.57 -14.10
C THR A 135 8.50 -4.58 -14.52
N LEU A 136 7.79 -5.68 -14.33
CA LEU A 136 6.39 -5.84 -14.71
C LEU A 136 5.42 -5.59 -13.54
N TYR A 137 5.95 -5.38 -12.33
CA TYR A 137 5.11 -5.12 -11.17
C TYR A 137 4.33 -3.81 -11.31
N PRO A 138 2.98 -3.83 -11.29
CA PRO A 138 2.15 -2.64 -11.55
C PRO A 138 2.41 -1.50 -10.57
N GLU A 139 2.70 -1.83 -9.29
CA GLU A 139 2.96 -0.84 -8.25
C GLU A 139 4.45 -0.51 -8.04
N ARG A 140 5.27 -0.76 -9.05
CA ARG A 140 6.73 -0.53 -8.98
C ARG A 140 7.08 0.92 -8.60
N SER A 141 6.26 1.87 -8.97
CA SER A 141 6.42 3.27 -8.56
C SER A 141 6.38 3.43 -7.03
N ARG A 142 5.46 2.72 -6.36
CA ARG A 142 5.35 2.71 -4.89
C ARG A 142 6.55 2.02 -4.24
N VAL A 143 7.09 0.97 -4.86
CA VAL A 143 8.32 0.32 -4.36
C VAL A 143 9.48 1.31 -4.37
N TYR A 144 9.64 2.12 -5.44
CA TYR A 144 10.67 3.16 -5.48
C TYR A 144 10.40 4.30 -4.50
N GLU A 145 9.15 4.69 -4.25
CA GLU A 145 8.82 5.64 -3.17
C GLU A 145 9.28 5.08 -1.82
N ASN A 146 8.93 3.83 -1.50
CA ASN A 146 9.34 3.17 -0.27
C ASN A 146 10.87 3.06 -0.14
N LEU A 147 11.59 2.78 -1.23
CA LEU A 147 13.05 2.80 -1.26
C LEU A 147 13.61 4.19 -0.94
N GLY A 148 13.03 5.23 -1.52
CA GLY A 148 13.41 6.60 -1.26
C GLY A 148 13.23 6.99 0.20
N LEU A 149 12.04 6.74 0.75
CA LEU A 149 11.73 6.99 2.16
C LEU A 149 12.64 6.21 3.11
N THR A 150 12.94 4.95 2.76
CA THR A 150 13.84 4.11 3.56
C THR A 150 15.28 4.63 3.51
N ALA A 151 15.73 5.06 2.34
CA ALA A 151 17.07 5.64 2.17
C ALA A 151 17.22 6.95 2.97
N LEU A 152 16.18 7.79 3.07
CA LEU A 152 16.18 8.96 3.94
C LEU A 152 16.37 8.57 5.41
N LYS A 153 15.67 7.53 5.89
CA LYS A 153 15.81 7.02 7.27
C LYS A 153 17.21 6.46 7.55
N LEU A 154 17.92 6.01 6.52
CA LEU A 154 19.30 5.54 6.59
C LEU A 154 20.36 6.64 6.38
N GLY A 155 19.95 7.92 6.23
CA GLY A 155 20.86 9.03 5.94
C GLY A 155 21.47 9.02 4.53
N GLN A 156 20.89 8.25 3.61
CA GLN A 156 21.39 8.04 2.25
C GLN A 156 20.72 9.02 1.26
N ALA A 157 20.87 10.32 1.48
CA ALA A 157 20.14 11.37 0.76
C ALA A 157 20.28 11.31 -0.78
N ALA A 158 21.48 11.01 -1.29
CA ALA A 158 21.70 10.88 -2.73
C ALA A 158 20.90 9.69 -3.32
N GLN A 159 20.95 8.53 -2.67
CA GLN A 159 20.17 7.36 -3.11
C GLN A 159 18.66 7.60 -2.97
N ALA A 160 18.24 8.30 -1.93
CA ALA A 160 16.84 8.68 -1.74
C ALA A 160 16.33 9.50 -2.92
N ARG A 161 17.09 10.51 -3.36
CA ARG A 161 16.77 11.32 -4.54
C ARG A 161 16.60 10.44 -5.77
N ASP A 162 17.57 9.58 -6.08
CA ASP A 162 17.53 8.70 -7.25
C ASP A 162 16.28 7.80 -7.25
N TYR A 163 15.91 7.25 -6.09
CA TYR A 163 14.72 6.41 -5.95
C TYR A 163 13.42 7.20 -6.09
N LEU A 164 13.33 8.37 -5.45
CA LEU A 164 12.14 9.23 -5.53
C LEU A 164 11.93 9.75 -6.95
N GLU A 165 12.99 10.12 -7.66
CA GLU A 165 12.91 10.48 -9.07
C GLU A 165 12.41 9.31 -9.94
N LYS A 166 12.88 8.08 -9.68
CA LYS A 166 12.36 6.89 -10.37
C LYS A 166 10.89 6.67 -10.08
N ALA A 167 10.47 6.84 -8.81
CA ALA A 167 9.07 6.76 -8.41
C ALA A 167 8.22 7.75 -9.20
N LEU A 168 8.64 9.03 -9.25
CA LEU A 168 7.93 10.10 -9.95
C LEU A 168 7.96 9.98 -11.48
N ARG A 169 9.00 9.35 -12.06
CA ARG A 169 9.00 9.02 -13.50
C ARG A 169 7.98 7.95 -13.85
N LEU A 170 7.76 6.97 -12.97
CA LEU A 170 6.77 5.90 -13.17
C LEU A 170 5.34 6.36 -12.85
N ASN A 171 5.17 7.20 -11.85
CA ASN A 171 3.90 7.80 -11.47
C ASN A 171 4.12 9.19 -10.88
N GLN A 172 3.72 10.22 -11.62
CA GLN A 172 3.89 11.62 -11.24
C GLN A 172 2.98 12.06 -10.07
N ARG A 173 1.97 11.25 -9.71
CA ARG A 173 0.96 11.56 -8.70
C ARG A 173 1.21 10.80 -7.40
N GLN A 174 2.38 10.98 -6.80
CA GLN A 174 2.79 10.41 -5.53
C GLN A 174 3.11 11.51 -4.51
N PRO A 175 2.15 11.90 -3.65
CA PRO A 175 2.32 13.05 -2.75
C PRO A 175 3.52 12.92 -1.83
N LYS A 176 3.78 11.72 -1.28
CA LYS A 176 4.92 11.50 -0.39
C LYS A 176 6.24 11.74 -1.11
N ALA A 177 6.40 11.15 -2.31
CA ALA A 177 7.62 11.35 -3.10
C ALA A 177 7.83 12.82 -3.48
N LEU A 178 6.75 13.53 -3.84
CA LEU A 178 6.80 14.96 -4.17
C LEU A 178 7.24 15.80 -2.95
N LEU A 179 6.67 15.56 -1.77
CA LEU A 179 7.05 16.31 -0.57
C LEU A 179 8.51 16.07 -0.18
N GLU A 180 8.97 14.82 -0.22
CA GLU A 180 10.38 14.48 0.08
C GLU A 180 11.34 15.10 -0.95
N MET A 181 10.97 15.11 -2.25
CA MET A 181 11.78 15.77 -3.28
C MET A 181 11.79 17.29 -3.12
N ALA A 182 10.70 17.89 -2.67
CA ALA A 182 10.65 19.32 -2.34
C ALA A 182 11.61 19.65 -1.18
N GLU A 183 11.61 18.85 -0.12
CA GLU A 183 12.52 19.05 1.02
C GLU A 183 13.99 18.85 0.63
N LEU A 184 14.31 17.74 -0.04
CA LEU A 184 15.68 17.47 -0.51
C LEU A 184 16.20 18.58 -1.43
N SER A 185 15.33 19.13 -2.26
CA SER A 185 15.69 20.26 -3.15
C SER A 185 15.88 21.55 -2.36
N TYR A 186 15.02 21.82 -1.37
CA TYR A 186 15.13 22.99 -0.48
C TYR A 186 16.44 22.95 0.33
N GLU A 187 16.75 21.81 0.96
CA GLU A 187 17.98 21.62 1.73
C GLU A 187 19.25 21.86 0.90
N ASN A 188 19.20 21.50 -0.39
CA ASN A 188 20.27 21.77 -1.34
C ASN A 188 20.21 23.16 -1.99
N ARG A 189 19.35 24.06 -1.49
CA ARG A 189 19.14 25.42 -2.00
C ARG A 189 18.69 25.49 -3.47
N HIS A 190 18.13 24.42 -4.00
CA HIS A 190 17.50 24.39 -5.31
C HIS A 190 16.03 24.80 -5.18
N TYR A 191 15.78 26.09 -4.87
CA TYR A 191 14.45 26.57 -4.47
C TYR A 191 13.40 26.50 -5.58
N VAL A 192 13.79 26.73 -6.85
CA VAL A 192 12.86 26.64 -7.98
C VAL A 192 12.38 25.20 -8.21
N PRO A 193 13.24 24.18 -8.34
CA PRO A 193 12.78 22.79 -8.35
C PRO A 193 12.00 22.38 -7.09
N ALA A 194 12.40 22.86 -5.91
CA ALA A 194 11.70 22.56 -4.66
C ALA A 194 10.26 23.10 -4.70
N ARG A 195 10.05 24.31 -5.26
CA ARG A 195 8.73 24.91 -5.44
C ARG A 195 7.87 24.09 -6.41
N ASP A 196 8.39 23.65 -7.54
CA ASP A 196 7.65 22.80 -8.48
C ASP A 196 7.14 21.52 -7.82
N TYR A 197 8.00 20.81 -7.08
CA TYR A 197 7.58 19.59 -6.34
C TYR A 197 6.55 19.91 -5.27
N TYR A 198 6.71 21.00 -4.53
CA TYR A 198 5.78 21.43 -3.49
C TYR A 198 4.40 21.79 -4.05
N ASP A 199 4.34 22.53 -5.15
CA ASP A 199 3.08 22.93 -5.78
C ASP A 199 2.32 21.71 -6.31
N ARG A 200 3.02 20.75 -6.91
CA ARG A 200 2.45 19.47 -7.35
C ARG A 200 1.95 18.63 -6.17
N PHE A 201 2.69 18.60 -5.06
CA PHE A 201 2.23 17.98 -3.82
C PHE A 201 0.92 18.63 -3.33
N SER A 202 0.87 19.96 -3.28
CA SER A 202 -0.27 20.73 -2.77
C SER A 202 -1.56 20.53 -3.59
N GLN A 203 -1.43 20.15 -4.87
CA GLN A 203 -2.58 19.80 -5.72
C GLN A 203 -3.12 18.39 -5.47
N LEU A 204 -2.35 17.52 -4.83
CA LEU A 204 -2.67 16.10 -4.67
C LEU A 204 -3.02 15.69 -3.24
N SER A 205 -2.66 16.50 -2.26
CA SER A 205 -2.79 16.17 -0.85
C SER A 205 -3.07 17.40 0.00
N ASP A 206 -3.78 17.20 1.08
CA ASP A 206 -3.98 18.23 2.10
C ASP A 206 -2.64 18.60 2.76
N GLN A 207 -2.56 19.88 3.16
CA GLN A 207 -1.41 20.40 3.88
C GLN A 207 -1.38 19.88 5.32
N ASN A 208 -0.20 19.53 5.79
CA ASN A 208 0.09 19.19 7.17
C ASN A 208 1.13 20.18 7.76
N ALA A 209 1.47 20.05 9.04
CA ALA A 209 2.40 20.96 9.69
C ALA A 209 3.75 21.05 8.97
N ARG A 210 4.30 19.89 8.56
CA ARG A 210 5.58 19.79 7.84
C ARG A 210 5.53 20.50 6.48
N SER A 211 4.50 20.24 5.70
CA SER A 211 4.36 20.85 4.38
C SER A 211 4.09 22.37 4.45
N LEU A 212 3.32 22.85 5.44
CA LEU A 212 3.10 24.28 5.66
C LEU A 212 4.39 25.00 6.06
N LEU A 213 5.22 24.39 6.91
CA LEU A 213 6.52 24.93 7.26
C LEU A 213 7.43 25.02 6.03
N LEU A 214 7.54 23.92 5.26
CA LEU A 214 8.33 23.90 4.03
C LEU A 214 7.85 24.97 3.03
N GLY A 215 6.54 25.06 2.80
CA GLY A 215 5.95 26.06 1.90
C GLY A 215 6.26 27.49 2.32
N SER A 216 6.15 27.81 3.63
CA SER A 216 6.50 29.14 4.17
C SER A 216 8.00 29.46 3.99
N ARG A 217 8.87 28.47 4.18
CA ARG A 217 10.33 28.60 3.94
C ARG A 217 10.66 28.83 2.47
N LEU A 218 10.02 28.06 1.58
CA LEU A 218 10.19 28.20 0.13
C LEU A 218 9.74 29.57 -0.34
N ALA A 219 8.58 30.05 0.11
CA ALA A 219 8.06 31.37 -0.22
C ALA A 219 9.02 32.48 0.22
N ARG A 220 9.60 32.36 1.44
CA ARG A 220 10.63 33.32 1.91
C ARG A 220 11.88 33.25 1.05
N ALA A 221 12.37 32.07 0.69
CA ALA A 221 13.56 31.88 -0.10
C ALA A 221 13.40 32.40 -1.55
N LEU A 222 12.16 32.52 -2.04
CA LEU A 222 11.80 33.05 -3.36
C LEU A 222 11.29 34.49 -3.31
N ASP A 223 11.38 35.17 -2.14
CA ASP A 223 10.90 36.53 -1.89
C ASP A 223 9.38 36.72 -2.07
N GLU A 224 8.60 35.67 -1.85
CA GLU A 224 7.13 35.66 -1.91
C GLU A 224 6.53 35.93 -0.52
N GLN A 225 6.70 37.14 0.02
CA GLN A 225 6.39 37.49 1.40
C GLN A 225 4.90 37.24 1.76
N GLY A 226 3.98 37.50 0.83
CA GLY A 226 2.55 37.29 1.03
C GLY A 226 2.21 35.80 1.26
N ASP A 227 2.77 34.91 0.46
CA ASP A 227 2.59 33.47 0.61
C ASP A 227 3.28 32.93 1.85
N ALA A 228 4.48 33.43 2.18
CA ALA A 228 5.18 33.06 3.40
C ALA A 228 4.35 33.37 4.65
N ALA A 229 3.76 34.58 4.72
CA ALA A 229 2.89 35.00 5.82
C ALA A 229 1.60 34.16 5.87
N ARG A 230 0.94 33.93 4.74
CA ARG A 230 -0.29 33.16 4.63
C ARG A 230 -0.09 31.71 5.12
N LEU A 231 0.97 31.04 4.67
CA LEU A 231 1.29 29.66 5.07
C LEU A 231 1.69 29.57 6.55
N GLY A 232 2.43 30.56 7.05
CA GLY A 232 2.75 30.66 8.48
C GLY A 232 1.52 30.86 9.36
N GLN A 233 0.57 31.72 8.97
CA GLN A 233 -0.71 31.87 9.66
C GLN A 233 -1.55 30.60 9.62
N GLN A 234 -1.54 29.87 8.53
CA GLN A 234 -2.24 28.59 8.41
C GLN A 234 -1.61 27.54 9.33
N LEU A 235 -0.27 27.46 9.41
CA LEU A 235 0.45 26.60 10.35
C LEU A 235 0.09 26.94 11.79
N GLN A 236 0.09 28.22 12.16
CA GLN A 236 -0.33 28.69 13.48
C GLN A 236 -1.75 28.28 13.84
N ARG A 237 -2.69 28.44 12.90
CA ARG A 237 -4.10 28.18 13.15
C ARG A 237 -4.42 26.70 13.26
N LEU A 238 -3.82 25.87 12.41
CA LEU A 238 -4.16 24.44 12.31
C LEU A 238 -3.28 23.54 13.19
N TYR A 239 -2.04 23.95 13.44
CA TYR A 239 -1.03 23.13 14.11
C TYR A 239 -0.23 23.87 15.19
N PRO A 240 -0.88 24.64 16.13
CA PRO A 240 -0.19 25.54 17.06
C PRO A 240 0.71 24.82 18.09
N GLY A 241 0.47 23.54 18.33
CA GLY A 241 1.23 22.75 19.31
C GLY A 241 2.36 21.89 18.73
N THR A 242 2.63 21.99 17.42
CA THR A 242 3.59 21.11 16.75
C THR A 242 5.04 21.61 16.81
N PRO A 243 6.04 20.71 16.71
CA PRO A 243 7.43 21.10 16.57
C PRO A 243 7.69 22.03 15.39
N GLU A 244 6.98 21.81 14.28
CA GLU A 244 7.08 22.62 13.06
C GLU A 244 6.64 24.08 13.31
N TYR A 245 5.60 24.30 14.11
CA TYR A 245 5.21 25.65 14.48
C TYR A 245 6.23 26.31 15.39
N GLN A 246 6.79 25.59 16.37
CA GLN A 246 7.87 26.13 17.21
C GLN A 246 9.10 26.49 16.37
N GLN A 247 9.43 25.66 15.38
CA GLN A 247 10.51 25.94 14.44
C GLN A 247 10.22 27.19 13.60
N TYR A 248 8.98 27.31 13.07
CA TYR A 248 8.55 28.52 12.37
C TYR A 248 8.74 29.78 13.20
N LEU A 249 8.33 29.77 14.50
CA LEU A 249 8.50 30.92 15.39
C LEU A 249 9.97 31.27 15.63
N SER A 250 10.84 30.28 15.74
CA SER A 250 12.27 30.50 15.94
C SER A 250 12.95 31.15 14.74
N GLU A 251 12.44 30.91 13.54
CA GLU A 251 12.93 31.47 12.27
C GLU A 251 12.40 32.87 11.96
N GLN A 252 11.43 33.39 12.75
CA GLN A 252 10.90 34.76 12.63
C GLN A 252 11.66 35.77 13.52
N ARG A 253 12.52 35.31 14.42
CA ARG A 253 13.33 36.11 15.32
C ARG A 253 14.62 36.55 14.66
#